data_2076926e633ea08dae7d17b290235b5a
#
_entry.id   2076926e633ea08dae7d17b290235b5a
#
_cell.length_a   1.000
_cell.length_b   1.000
_cell.length_c   1.000
_cell.angle_alpha   90.00
_cell.angle_beta   90.00
_cell.angle_gamma   90.00
#
_symmetry.space_group_name_H-M   'P 1'
#
loop_
_entity.id
_entity.type
_entity.pdbx_description
1 polymer ?
#
loop_
_entity_poly.entity_id
_entity_poly.type
_entity_poly.pdbx_seq_one_letter_code
_entity_poly.pdbx_strand_id
1 'polypeptide(L)'
;MTIRYLIEKEFLQIRRNPFLPKLIVVFPIVMMCVIPWVMNQEVKNIRVDVVDNDRSTHSRQLMQSIDASSYFIMNGQKASYQAALSDIERSKADITLVIPQDYGRDIELAAAGEPTAAKGSGVLIAANAVNGTKGSIGSAYLAQMVSRQALPPSASLQQGDGSASILTLYNPHQNYKVFMIPALFAILMMLMCGFLPALNIVGEKEAGTIEQINVTPVKKWAFILSKLIPYWLIALFVLTVCLLLSWAIYGITCQGSLWLIYLLAMLLALFFSSFGLIVSNYSDTMQQAIFVMWFFVVMLMLLSGLFTPTRSMPDLAYLTTYVNPMHYFIDAIRTVFVRGGTLQNILHQVLALAAIGGFMATWAVVSYKKNS
;
A
#
# COMPACT_ATOMS: atom_id res chain seq x y z
N MET A 1 13.43 40.55 -7.56
CA MET A 1 14.82 40.10 -7.84
C MET A 1 15.34 39.16 -6.74
N THR A 2 15.19 39.42 -5.45
CA THR A 2 15.77 38.67 -4.32
C THR A 2 15.39 37.19 -4.27
N ILE A 3 14.11 36.84 -4.52
CA ILE A 3 13.65 35.42 -4.48
C ILE A 3 14.38 34.57 -5.54
N ARG A 4 14.57 35.09 -6.77
CA ARG A 4 15.24 34.33 -7.82
C ARG A 4 16.65 33.91 -7.45
N TYR A 5 17.43 34.84 -6.89
CA TYR A 5 18.80 34.55 -6.46
C TYR A 5 18.84 33.54 -5.28
N LEU A 6 17.87 33.62 -4.37
CA LEU A 6 17.76 32.65 -3.28
C LEU A 6 17.43 31.26 -3.80
N ILE A 7 16.49 31.15 -4.75
CA ILE A 7 16.16 29.85 -5.38
C ILE A 7 17.36 29.29 -6.15
N GLU A 8 18.07 30.14 -6.90
CA GLU A 8 19.28 29.75 -7.63
C GLU A 8 20.39 29.25 -6.67
N LYS A 9 20.58 29.93 -5.54
CA LYS A 9 21.49 29.50 -4.47
C LYS A 9 21.13 28.09 -3.97
N GLU A 10 19.85 27.81 -3.71
CA GLU A 10 19.41 26.49 -3.23
C GLU A 10 19.65 25.40 -4.28
N PHE A 11 19.35 25.65 -5.56
CA PHE A 11 19.66 24.68 -6.62
C PHE A 11 21.16 24.42 -6.73
N LEU A 12 21.98 25.45 -6.64
CA LEU A 12 23.44 25.29 -6.65
C LEU A 12 23.93 24.50 -5.45
N GLN A 13 23.36 24.73 -4.27
CA GLN A 13 23.67 23.99 -3.04
C GLN A 13 23.31 22.52 -3.16
N ILE A 14 22.11 22.19 -3.66
CA ILE A 14 21.68 20.82 -3.94
C ILE A 14 22.61 20.15 -4.94
N ARG A 15 22.92 20.84 -6.07
CA ARG A 15 23.77 20.30 -7.13
C ARG A 15 25.19 20.04 -6.69
N ARG A 16 25.76 20.92 -5.83
CA ARG A 16 27.15 20.81 -5.33
C ARG A 16 27.29 19.80 -4.18
N ASN A 17 26.19 19.41 -3.56
CA ASN A 17 26.21 18.38 -2.54
C ASN A 17 26.52 17.02 -3.18
N PRO A 18 27.54 16.27 -2.71
CA PRO A 18 27.93 14.99 -3.34
C PRO A 18 26.91 13.87 -3.17
N PHE A 19 26.02 14.00 -2.18
CA PHE A 19 25.04 12.98 -1.82
C PHE A 19 23.62 13.26 -2.35
N LEU A 20 23.11 14.50 -2.24
CA LEU A 20 21.73 14.84 -2.56
C LEU A 20 21.31 14.52 -4.01
N PRO A 21 22.07 14.86 -5.07
CA PRO A 21 21.66 14.53 -6.43
C PRO A 21 21.56 13.01 -6.66
N LYS A 22 22.48 12.25 -6.08
CA LYS A 22 22.46 10.78 -6.16
C LYS A 22 21.21 10.23 -5.46
N LEU A 23 20.91 10.72 -4.27
CA LEU A 23 19.73 10.31 -3.50
C LEU A 23 18.44 10.63 -4.27
N ILE A 24 18.32 11.83 -4.85
CA ILE A 24 17.13 12.28 -5.60
C ILE A 24 16.85 11.37 -6.81
N VAL A 25 17.88 10.86 -7.47
CA VAL A 25 17.71 10.03 -8.68
C VAL A 25 17.66 8.54 -8.34
N VAL A 26 18.61 8.05 -7.55
CA VAL A 26 18.76 6.60 -7.29
C VAL A 26 17.67 6.08 -6.36
N PHE A 27 17.31 6.84 -5.34
CA PHE A 27 16.36 6.37 -4.32
C PHE A 27 14.95 6.10 -4.91
N PRO A 28 14.33 6.98 -5.71
CA PRO A 28 13.06 6.68 -6.36
C PRO A 28 13.11 5.47 -7.29
N ILE A 29 14.20 5.31 -8.04
CA ILE A 29 14.39 4.15 -8.92
C ILE A 29 14.44 2.85 -8.11
N VAL A 30 15.26 2.83 -7.06
CA VAL A 30 15.36 1.67 -6.16
C VAL A 30 14.02 1.35 -5.52
N MET A 31 13.33 2.37 -4.99
CA MET A 31 12.01 2.20 -4.37
C MET A 31 10.98 1.63 -5.34
N MET A 32 10.92 2.16 -6.58
CA MET A 32 9.98 1.70 -7.59
C MET A 32 10.32 0.30 -8.14
N CYS A 33 11.60 -0.08 -8.18
CA CYS A 33 12.01 -1.41 -8.67
C CYS A 33 11.89 -2.47 -7.57
N VAL A 34 12.38 -2.18 -6.36
CA VAL A 34 12.56 -3.18 -5.30
C VAL A 34 11.25 -3.42 -4.52
N ILE A 35 10.56 -2.35 -4.08
CA ILE A 35 9.40 -2.53 -3.19
C ILE A 35 8.26 -3.29 -3.87
N PRO A 36 7.81 -2.98 -5.10
CA PRO A 36 6.74 -3.75 -5.73
C PRO A 36 7.13 -5.19 -6.05
N TRP A 37 8.44 -5.46 -6.16
CA TRP A 37 8.94 -6.81 -6.37
C TRP A 37 9.00 -7.62 -5.06
N VAL A 38 9.51 -7.05 -3.98
CA VAL A 38 9.62 -7.69 -2.66
C VAL A 38 8.26 -7.85 -1.98
N MET A 39 7.41 -6.83 -2.08
CA MET A 39 6.08 -6.82 -1.47
C MET A 39 4.99 -7.42 -2.37
N ASN A 40 5.36 -8.31 -3.29
CA ASN A 40 4.39 -9.02 -4.10
C ASN A 40 3.57 -9.96 -3.20
N GLN A 41 2.42 -9.49 -2.72
CA GLN A 41 1.47 -10.28 -1.92
C GLN A 41 0.50 -11.08 -2.82
N GLU A 42 0.93 -11.44 -4.02
CA GLU A 42 0.20 -12.46 -4.78
C GLU A 42 0.24 -13.75 -3.96
N VAL A 43 -0.92 -14.17 -3.50
CA VAL A 43 -1.06 -15.42 -2.76
C VAL A 43 -0.96 -16.55 -3.78
N LYS A 44 0.27 -16.90 -4.13
CA LYS A 44 0.63 -18.04 -4.98
C LYS A 44 1.44 -19.04 -4.14
N ASN A 45 1.49 -20.26 -4.60
CA ASN A 45 2.29 -21.31 -3.98
C ASN A 45 1.85 -21.58 -2.52
N ILE A 46 0.54 -21.65 -2.28
CA ILE A 46 -0.01 -22.11 -1.01
C ILE A 46 0.20 -23.63 -0.94
N ARG A 47 1.02 -24.08 -0.01
CA ARG A 47 1.29 -25.50 0.17
C ARG A 47 0.15 -26.16 0.94
N VAL A 48 -0.51 -27.12 0.29
CA VAL A 48 -1.66 -27.84 0.85
C VAL A 48 -1.29 -29.29 1.11
N ASP A 49 -1.47 -29.73 2.35
CA ASP A 49 -1.49 -31.14 2.73
C ASP A 49 -2.92 -31.65 2.70
N VAL A 50 -3.13 -32.83 2.13
CA VAL A 50 -4.46 -33.45 2.07
C VAL A 50 -4.46 -34.72 2.88
N VAL A 51 -5.45 -34.89 3.78
CA VAL A 51 -5.77 -36.10 4.48
C VAL A 51 -7.07 -36.64 3.90
N ASP A 52 -6.96 -37.64 3.03
CA ASP A 52 -8.11 -38.29 2.38
C ASP A 52 -8.50 -39.54 3.11
N ASN A 53 -9.59 -39.50 3.90
CA ASN A 53 -10.13 -40.64 4.59
C ASN A 53 -11.21 -41.36 3.77
N ASP A 54 -11.69 -40.77 2.67
CA ASP A 54 -12.77 -41.29 1.83
C ASP A 54 -12.27 -42.16 0.68
N ARG A 55 -11.19 -41.75 0.02
CA ARG A 55 -10.56 -42.43 -1.12
C ARG A 55 -11.49 -42.70 -2.30
N SER A 56 -12.58 -41.97 -2.41
CA SER A 56 -13.58 -42.08 -3.50
C SER A 56 -13.09 -41.42 -4.82
N THR A 57 -13.89 -41.57 -5.87
CA THR A 57 -13.67 -40.85 -7.12
C THR A 57 -13.84 -39.35 -6.93
N HIS A 58 -14.75 -38.89 -6.07
CA HIS A 58 -15.01 -37.50 -5.78
C HIS A 58 -13.86 -36.86 -4.99
N SER A 59 -13.26 -37.56 -4.01
CA SER A 59 -12.09 -37.08 -3.27
C SER A 59 -10.88 -36.89 -4.20
N ARG A 60 -10.66 -37.82 -5.14
CA ARG A 60 -9.59 -37.73 -6.14
C ARG A 60 -9.82 -36.56 -7.12
N GLN A 61 -11.05 -36.33 -7.56
CA GLN A 61 -11.37 -35.17 -8.41
C GLN A 61 -11.09 -33.86 -7.68
N LEU A 62 -11.44 -33.75 -6.39
CA LEU A 62 -11.11 -32.58 -5.58
C LEU A 62 -9.60 -32.35 -5.52
N MET A 63 -8.83 -33.38 -5.22
CA MET A 63 -7.36 -33.30 -5.20
C MET A 63 -6.79 -32.88 -6.55
N GLN A 64 -7.28 -33.43 -7.65
CA GLN A 64 -6.87 -33.04 -9.00
C GLN A 64 -7.20 -31.58 -9.31
N SER A 65 -8.37 -31.09 -8.86
CA SER A 65 -8.76 -29.70 -9.05
C SER A 65 -7.87 -28.73 -8.26
N ILE A 66 -7.42 -29.14 -7.07
CA ILE A 66 -6.48 -28.37 -6.24
C ILE A 66 -5.10 -28.35 -6.90
N ASP A 67 -4.61 -29.49 -7.39
CA ASP A 67 -3.31 -29.62 -8.05
C ASP A 67 -3.26 -28.87 -9.39
N ALA A 68 -4.36 -28.85 -10.13
CA ALA A 68 -4.49 -28.09 -11.37
C ALA A 68 -4.60 -26.57 -11.16
N SER A 69 -4.79 -26.11 -9.92
CA SER A 69 -4.92 -24.69 -9.61
C SER A 69 -3.56 -24.00 -9.53
N SER A 70 -3.41 -22.86 -10.16
CA SER A 70 -2.18 -22.05 -10.10
C SER A 70 -1.91 -21.41 -8.73
N TYR A 71 -2.85 -21.51 -7.80
CA TYR A 71 -2.74 -20.93 -6.45
C TYR A 71 -2.14 -21.89 -5.43
N PHE A 72 -2.32 -23.21 -5.66
CA PHE A 72 -1.93 -24.25 -4.72
C PHE A 72 -0.76 -25.07 -5.24
N ILE A 73 0.06 -25.54 -4.30
CA ILE A 73 1.05 -26.60 -4.53
C ILE A 73 0.66 -27.74 -3.59
N MET A 74 0.32 -28.88 -4.16
CA MET A 74 0.06 -30.07 -3.36
C MET A 74 1.39 -30.57 -2.78
N ASN A 75 1.54 -30.46 -1.45
CA ASN A 75 2.74 -30.90 -0.74
C ASN A 75 2.73 -32.42 -0.50
N GLY A 76 1.54 -33.04 -0.53
CA GLY A 76 1.36 -34.47 -0.48
C GLY A 76 0.11 -34.91 0.27
N GLN A 77 -0.17 -36.23 0.16
CA GLN A 77 -1.23 -36.86 0.90
C GLN A 77 -0.67 -37.40 2.23
N LYS A 78 -1.32 -37.07 3.34
CA LYS A 78 -0.91 -37.48 4.69
C LYS A 78 -1.83 -38.58 5.24
N ALA A 79 -1.24 -39.45 6.04
CA ALA A 79 -1.98 -40.59 6.62
C ALA A 79 -2.93 -40.16 7.76
N SER A 80 -2.68 -39.03 8.42
CA SER A 80 -3.50 -38.56 9.54
C SER A 80 -3.46 -37.04 9.67
N TYR A 81 -4.47 -36.48 10.33
CA TYR A 81 -4.54 -35.07 10.67
C TYR A 81 -3.32 -34.61 11.51
N GLN A 82 -2.87 -35.43 12.45
CA GLN A 82 -1.71 -35.10 13.30
C GLN A 82 -0.41 -34.97 12.47
N ALA A 83 -0.23 -35.82 11.47
CA ALA A 83 0.92 -35.75 10.57
C ALA A 83 0.88 -34.45 9.75
N ALA A 84 -0.29 -34.06 9.22
CA ALA A 84 -0.48 -32.82 8.50
C ALA A 84 -0.34 -31.60 9.42
N LEU A 85 -0.82 -31.65 10.66
CA LEU A 85 -0.65 -30.58 11.64
C LEU A 85 0.84 -30.35 11.98
N SER A 86 1.61 -31.40 12.11
CA SER A 86 3.06 -31.30 12.35
C SER A 86 3.80 -30.60 11.19
N ASP A 87 3.31 -30.77 9.97
CA ASP A 87 3.88 -30.05 8.80
C ASP A 87 3.48 -28.55 8.78
N ILE A 88 2.30 -28.20 9.27
CA ILE A 88 1.92 -26.79 9.52
C ILE A 88 2.84 -26.18 10.59
N GLU A 89 3.04 -26.85 11.72
CA GLU A 89 3.90 -26.38 12.82
C GLU A 89 5.35 -26.17 12.37
N ARG A 90 5.84 -27.03 11.49
CA ARG A 90 7.18 -26.93 10.88
C ARG A 90 7.24 -25.99 9.67
N SER A 91 6.15 -25.29 9.36
CA SER A 91 6.05 -24.41 8.19
C SER A 91 6.33 -25.09 6.84
N LYS A 92 6.09 -26.40 6.75
CA LYS A 92 6.19 -27.16 5.50
C LYS A 92 4.91 -27.08 4.69
N ALA A 93 3.74 -26.96 5.36
CA ALA A 93 2.44 -26.72 4.77
C ALA A 93 1.85 -25.41 5.28
N ASP A 94 1.05 -24.74 4.44
CA ASP A 94 0.33 -23.53 4.78
C ASP A 94 -1.12 -23.87 5.18
N ILE A 95 -1.70 -24.91 4.59
CA ILE A 95 -3.08 -25.34 4.84
C ILE A 95 -3.15 -26.88 4.82
N THR A 96 -4.01 -27.43 5.67
CA THR A 96 -4.38 -28.84 5.65
C THR A 96 -5.87 -28.98 5.31
N LEU A 97 -6.17 -29.83 4.34
CA LEU A 97 -7.51 -30.23 3.96
C LEU A 97 -7.76 -31.64 4.44
N VAL A 98 -8.79 -31.85 5.26
CA VAL A 98 -9.20 -33.19 5.70
C VAL A 98 -10.54 -33.55 5.07
N ILE A 99 -10.53 -34.58 4.23
CA ILE A 99 -11.72 -35.12 3.59
C ILE A 99 -12.24 -36.25 4.51
N PRO A 100 -13.47 -36.13 5.03
CA PRO A 100 -14.05 -37.15 5.93
C PRO A 100 -14.40 -38.43 5.17
N GLN A 101 -14.61 -39.51 5.90
CA GLN A 101 -15.22 -40.73 5.38
C GLN A 101 -16.63 -40.42 4.84
N ASP A 102 -17.05 -41.16 3.84
CA ASP A 102 -18.36 -40.98 3.17
C ASP A 102 -18.55 -39.64 2.39
N TYR A 103 -17.47 -38.86 2.18
CA TYR A 103 -17.55 -37.60 1.40
C TYR A 103 -18.17 -37.81 0.01
N GLY A 104 -17.74 -38.85 -0.73
CA GLY A 104 -18.28 -39.16 -2.05
C GLY A 104 -19.76 -39.57 -1.98
N ARG A 105 -20.14 -40.33 -1.00
CA ARG A 105 -21.53 -40.76 -0.75
C ARG A 105 -22.44 -39.55 -0.46
N ASP A 106 -21.97 -38.63 0.38
CA ASP A 106 -22.72 -37.42 0.72
C ASP A 106 -22.94 -36.53 -0.50
N ILE A 107 -21.97 -36.41 -1.42
CA ILE A 107 -22.12 -35.71 -2.69
C ILE A 107 -23.16 -36.39 -3.58
N GLU A 108 -23.15 -37.73 -3.67
CA GLU A 108 -24.14 -38.48 -4.49
C GLU A 108 -25.54 -38.33 -3.93
N LEU A 109 -25.73 -38.37 -2.61
CA LEU A 109 -27.02 -38.15 -1.96
C LEU A 109 -27.51 -36.70 -2.15
N ALA A 110 -26.62 -35.71 -2.06
CA ALA A 110 -26.93 -34.31 -2.37
C ALA A 110 -27.37 -34.13 -3.82
N ALA A 111 -26.72 -34.82 -4.73
CA ALA A 111 -27.12 -34.79 -6.18
C ALA A 111 -28.46 -35.46 -6.42
N ALA A 112 -28.86 -36.44 -5.60
CA ALA A 112 -30.16 -37.09 -5.64
C ALA A 112 -31.30 -36.28 -5.00
N GLY A 113 -31.00 -35.14 -4.37
CA GLY A 113 -31.98 -34.23 -3.73
C GLY A 113 -32.46 -34.72 -2.35
N GLU A 114 -31.76 -35.64 -1.71
CA GLU A 114 -32.12 -36.11 -0.37
C GLU A 114 -31.69 -35.12 0.72
N PRO A 115 -32.59 -34.71 1.64
CA PRO A 115 -32.28 -33.67 2.65
C PRO A 115 -31.30 -34.12 3.74
N THR A 116 -30.88 -35.37 3.77
CA THR A 116 -29.94 -35.92 4.73
C THR A 116 -28.48 -35.58 4.42
N ALA A 117 -28.18 -35.22 3.20
CA ALA A 117 -26.83 -34.90 2.74
C ALA A 117 -26.20 -33.63 3.33
N ALA A 118 -27.00 -32.73 3.90
CA ALA A 118 -26.49 -31.48 4.47
C ALA A 118 -25.84 -31.60 5.85
N LYS A 119 -25.87 -32.78 6.48
CA LYS A 119 -25.42 -32.98 7.88
C LYS A 119 -24.02 -33.59 8.08
N GLY A 120 -23.38 -34.14 7.05
CA GLY A 120 -22.21 -34.99 7.25
C GLY A 120 -20.91 -34.61 6.56
N SER A 121 -20.93 -33.93 5.43
CA SER A 121 -19.73 -33.72 4.61
C SER A 121 -18.88 -32.51 5.03
N GLY A 122 -18.66 -32.37 6.32
CA GLY A 122 -17.81 -31.31 6.85
C GLY A 122 -16.34 -31.51 6.49
N VAL A 123 -15.93 -31.07 5.31
CA VAL A 123 -14.50 -30.98 5.00
C VAL A 123 -13.83 -29.98 5.95
N LEU A 124 -12.82 -30.43 6.69
CA LEU A 124 -12.08 -29.57 7.61
C LEU A 124 -10.94 -28.89 6.85
N ILE A 125 -10.91 -27.57 6.90
CA ILE A 125 -9.81 -26.76 6.39
C ILE A 125 -9.10 -26.12 7.57
N ALA A 126 -7.88 -26.57 7.86
CA ALA A 126 -7.03 -26.02 8.91
C ALA A 126 -5.91 -25.18 8.27
N ALA A 127 -5.87 -23.89 8.56
CA ALA A 127 -4.90 -22.96 7.98
C ALA A 127 -3.91 -22.45 9.01
N ASN A 128 -2.66 -22.22 8.57
CA ASN A 128 -1.63 -21.59 9.38
C ASN A 128 -1.92 -20.09 9.54
N ALA A 129 -2.35 -19.69 10.74
CA ALA A 129 -2.68 -18.31 11.07
C ALA A 129 -1.45 -17.39 11.22
N VAL A 130 -0.24 -17.93 11.28
CA VAL A 130 1.01 -17.15 11.36
C VAL A 130 1.17 -16.31 10.08
N ASN A 131 0.81 -16.86 8.92
CA ASN A 131 0.67 -16.10 7.67
C ASN A 131 -0.82 -15.84 7.38
N GLY A 132 -1.38 -14.81 8.05
CA GLY A 132 -2.81 -14.51 7.98
C GLY A 132 -3.35 -14.35 6.56
N THR A 133 -2.55 -13.78 5.64
CA THR A 133 -2.97 -13.57 4.24
C THR A 133 -3.06 -14.89 3.48
N LYS A 134 -2.05 -15.75 3.57
CA LYS A 134 -2.09 -17.07 2.92
C LYS A 134 -3.15 -17.96 3.54
N GLY A 135 -3.26 -17.96 4.86
CA GLY A 135 -4.25 -18.75 5.58
C GLY A 135 -5.69 -18.36 5.23
N SER A 136 -6.04 -17.09 5.27
CA SER A 136 -7.41 -16.62 5.03
C SER A 136 -7.83 -16.74 3.55
N ILE A 137 -6.99 -16.29 2.61
CA ILE A 137 -7.32 -16.34 1.19
C ILE A 137 -7.30 -17.78 0.68
N GLY A 138 -6.31 -18.58 1.12
CA GLY A 138 -6.20 -19.97 0.71
C GLY A 138 -7.34 -20.84 1.24
N SER A 139 -7.76 -20.65 2.51
CA SER A 139 -8.93 -21.35 3.05
C SER A 139 -10.22 -20.97 2.35
N ALA A 140 -10.40 -19.70 1.98
CA ALA A 140 -11.55 -19.25 1.22
C ALA A 140 -11.60 -19.87 -0.19
N TYR A 141 -10.46 -19.97 -0.89
CA TYR A 141 -10.39 -20.61 -2.20
C TYR A 141 -10.66 -22.12 -2.11
N LEU A 142 -10.08 -22.81 -1.12
CA LEU A 142 -10.38 -24.23 -0.90
C LEU A 142 -11.85 -24.47 -0.56
N ALA A 143 -12.43 -23.64 0.31
CA ALA A 143 -13.85 -23.73 0.64
C ALA A 143 -14.74 -23.54 -0.61
N GLN A 144 -14.37 -22.62 -1.50
CA GLN A 144 -15.09 -22.43 -2.77
C GLN A 144 -14.96 -23.63 -3.71
N MET A 145 -13.77 -24.26 -3.78
CA MET A 145 -13.56 -25.46 -4.59
C MET A 145 -14.37 -26.63 -4.06
N VAL A 146 -14.38 -26.85 -2.75
CA VAL A 146 -15.20 -27.86 -2.09
C VAL A 146 -16.69 -27.62 -2.35
N SER A 147 -17.16 -26.39 -2.19
CA SER A 147 -18.55 -26.03 -2.41
C SER A 147 -19.01 -26.25 -3.87
N ARG A 148 -18.15 -25.95 -4.84
CA ARG A 148 -18.45 -26.19 -6.27
C ARG A 148 -18.62 -27.67 -6.59
N GLN A 149 -17.86 -28.54 -5.94
CA GLN A 149 -17.96 -29.98 -6.18
C GLN A 149 -19.17 -30.59 -5.48
N ALA A 150 -19.61 -30.00 -4.36
CA ALA A 150 -20.80 -30.46 -3.61
C ALA A 150 -22.13 -30.10 -4.34
N LEU A 151 -22.12 -29.20 -5.33
CA LEU A 151 -23.32 -28.84 -6.09
C LEU A 151 -23.57 -29.84 -7.23
N PRO A 152 -24.80 -30.39 -7.40
CA PRO A 152 -25.12 -31.30 -8.48
C PRO A 152 -24.97 -30.56 -9.83
N PRO A 153 -24.55 -31.28 -10.91
CA PRO A 153 -24.40 -30.70 -12.25
C PRO A 153 -25.64 -29.98 -12.78
N SER A 154 -26.83 -30.45 -12.38
CA SER A 154 -28.13 -29.85 -12.70
C SER A 154 -28.36 -28.49 -12.01
N ALA A 155 -27.80 -28.29 -10.81
CA ALA A 155 -27.87 -27.02 -10.10
C ALA A 155 -26.96 -25.96 -10.72
N SER A 156 -25.84 -26.38 -11.33
CA SER A 156 -24.95 -25.47 -12.07
C SER A 156 -25.54 -24.95 -13.38
N LEU A 157 -26.53 -25.68 -13.97
CA LEU A 157 -27.23 -25.27 -15.18
C LEU A 157 -28.51 -24.47 -14.88
N GLN A 158 -29.10 -24.61 -13.68
CA GLN A 158 -30.27 -23.85 -13.24
C GLN A 158 -29.93 -22.54 -12.51
N GLN A 159 -28.64 -22.23 -12.31
CA GLN A 159 -28.16 -20.94 -11.77
C GLN A 159 -28.28 -19.81 -12.82
N GLY A 160 -29.37 -19.84 -13.64
CA GLY A 160 -29.63 -18.82 -14.64
C GLY A 160 -30.01 -17.44 -14.10
N ASP A 161 -30.54 -17.32 -12.88
CA ASP A 161 -31.00 -16.01 -12.38
C ASP A 161 -30.60 -15.65 -10.93
N GLY A 162 -29.72 -16.43 -10.29
CA GLY A 162 -29.31 -16.17 -8.90
C GLY A 162 -27.85 -16.44 -8.60
N SER A 163 -27.03 -16.88 -9.57
CA SER A 163 -25.60 -17.10 -9.35
C SER A 163 -24.90 -15.76 -9.21
N ALA A 164 -24.33 -15.48 -8.03
CA ALA A 164 -23.46 -14.34 -7.82
C ALA A 164 -22.25 -14.44 -8.76
N SER A 165 -22.29 -13.73 -9.88
CA SER A 165 -21.12 -13.54 -10.74
C SER A 165 -20.20 -12.51 -10.08
N ILE A 166 -19.01 -12.93 -9.65
CA ILE A 166 -18.01 -12.02 -9.09
C ILE A 166 -17.33 -11.30 -10.27
N LEU A 167 -17.77 -10.07 -10.53
CA LEU A 167 -17.12 -9.19 -11.49
C LEU A 167 -16.02 -8.40 -10.77
N THR A 168 -14.76 -8.73 -11.02
CA THR A 168 -13.62 -7.99 -10.48
C THR A 168 -13.38 -6.75 -11.35
N LEU A 169 -13.72 -5.56 -10.82
CA LEU A 169 -13.52 -4.28 -11.51
C LEU A 169 -12.13 -3.72 -11.25
N TYR A 170 -11.58 -2.97 -12.23
CA TYR A 170 -10.34 -2.17 -12.17
C TYR A 170 -9.02 -2.93 -12.02
N ASN A 171 -8.99 -4.10 -11.42
CA ASN A 171 -7.81 -4.96 -11.30
C ASN A 171 -8.23 -6.44 -11.42
N PRO A 172 -8.59 -6.91 -12.63
CA PRO A 172 -9.13 -8.27 -12.83
C PRO A 172 -8.16 -9.37 -12.38
N HIS A 173 -6.87 -9.12 -12.54
CA HIS A 173 -5.81 -10.07 -12.17
C HIS A 173 -5.39 -9.95 -10.69
N GLN A 174 -6.05 -9.11 -9.89
CA GLN A 174 -5.73 -8.86 -8.49
C GLN A 174 -4.23 -8.60 -8.24
N ASN A 175 -3.58 -7.93 -9.20
CA ASN A 175 -2.15 -7.64 -9.14
C ASN A 175 -1.87 -6.60 -8.05
N TYR A 176 -1.14 -7.03 -7.01
CA TYR A 176 -0.81 -6.18 -5.88
C TYR A 176 0.01 -4.93 -6.25
N LYS A 177 0.78 -4.99 -7.34
CA LYS A 177 1.58 -3.86 -7.85
C LYS A 177 0.69 -2.67 -8.24
N VAL A 178 -0.48 -2.92 -8.83
CA VAL A 178 -1.45 -1.87 -9.20
C VAL A 178 -1.94 -1.11 -7.96
N PHE A 179 -2.08 -1.80 -6.84
CA PHE A 179 -2.46 -1.21 -5.55
C PHE A 179 -1.31 -0.46 -4.87
N MET A 180 -0.08 -0.99 -4.97
CA MET A 180 1.09 -0.50 -4.22
C MET A 180 1.77 0.70 -4.88
N ILE A 181 1.91 0.70 -6.22
CA ILE A 181 2.65 1.73 -6.96
C ILE A 181 2.14 3.16 -6.67
N PRO A 182 0.82 3.46 -6.73
CA PRO A 182 0.33 4.80 -6.42
C PRO A 182 0.63 5.22 -4.98
N ALA A 183 0.67 4.26 -4.05
CA ALA A 183 0.95 4.54 -2.66
C ALA A 183 2.44 4.86 -2.41
N LEU A 184 3.36 4.30 -3.21
CA LEU A 184 4.78 4.65 -3.15
C LEU A 184 5.04 6.12 -3.53
N PHE A 185 4.20 6.71 -4.38
CA PHE A 185 4.31 8.14 -4.70
C PHE A 185 4.15 9.01 -3.44
N ALA A 186 3.26 8.61 -2.50
CA ALA A 186 3.09 9.33 -1.24
C ALA A 186 4.37 9.32 -0.39
N ILE A 187 5.03 8.16 -0.29
CA ILE A 187 6.28 8.03 0.47
C ILE A 187 7.39 8.89 -0.15
N LEU A 188 7.52 8.83 -1.48
CA LEU A 188 8.53 9.63 -2.19
C LEU A 188 8.29 11.12 -2.06
N MET A 189 7.03 11.56 -2.18
CA MET A 189 6.66 12.97 -1.97
C MET A 189 6.98 13.44 -0.55
N MET A 190 6.68 12.61 0.46
CA MET A 190 6.99 12.88 1.86
C MET A 190 8.49 13.05 2.09
N LEU A 191 9.31 12.17 1.53
CA LEU A 191 10.77 12.26 1.68
C LEU A 191 11.34 13.48 0.94
N MET A 192 10.90 13.73 -0.29
CA MET A 192 11.44 14.84 -1.10
C MET A 192 10.99 16.21 -0.59
N CYS A 193 9.73 16.35 -0.18
CA CYS A 193 9.16 17.64 0.23
C CYS A 193 9.23 17.90 1.74
N GLY A 194 9.31 16.86 2.57
CA GLY A 194 9.35 17.01 4.02
C GLY A 194 10.75 16.81 4.60
N PHE A 195 11.32 15.64 4.35
CA PHE A 195 12.55 15.23 5.01
C PHE A 195 13.77 16.03 4.50
N LEU A 196 13.95 16.13 3.17
CA LEU A 196 15.11 16.84 2.62
C LEU A 196 15.14 18.33 2.95
N PRO A 197 14.06 19.13 2.79
CA PRO A 197 14.09 20.53 3.19
C PRO A 197 14.31 20.72 4.69
N ALA A 198 13.71 19.87 5.55
CA ALA A 198 13.92 19.96 6.98
C ALA A 198 15.40 19.80 7.34
N LEU A 199 16.07 18.79 6.80
CA LEU A 199 17.50 18.57 7.03
C LEU A 199 18.37 19.68 6.46
N ASN A 200 18.03 20.23 5.28
CA ASN A 200 18.76 21.33 4.70
C ASN A 200 18.71 22.59 5.61
N ILE A 201 17.50 22.93 6.09
CA ILE A 201 17.31 24.09 6.95
C ILE A 201 18.04 23.92 8.29
N VAL A 202 17.92 22.73 8.93
CA VAL A 202 18.61 22.46 10.21
C VAL A 202 20.14 22.43 10.01
N GLY A 203 20.61 21.87 8.89
CA GLY A 203 22.05 21.87 8.58
C GLY A 203 22.63 23.28 8.41
N GLU A 204 21.87 24.20 7.80
CA GLU A 204 22.26 25.61 7.75
C GLU A 204 22.21 26.29 9.13
N LYS A 205 21.28 25.85 10.01
CA LYS A 205 21.19 26.33 11.39
C LYS A 205 22.41 25.88 12.20
N GLU A 206 22.78 24.59 12.12
CA GLU A 206 23.99 24.06 12.77
C GLU A 206 25.28 24.73 12.27
N ALA A 207 25.36 25.02 10.97
CA ALA A 207 26.50 25.69 10.38
C ALA A 207 26.54 27.22 10.66
N GLY A 208 25.53 27.78 11.35
CA GLY A 208 25.41 29.23 11.61
C GLY A 208 25.14 30.09 10.38
N THR A 209 24.96 29.51 9.21
CA THR A 209 24.72 30.25 7.95
C THR A 209 23.34 30.87 7.88
N ILE A 210 22.37 30.35 8.62
CA ILE A 210 21.01 30.90 8.68
C ILE A 210 20.98 32.28 9.35
N GLU A 211 21.88 32.54 10.31
CA GLU A 211 22.01 33.83 11.02
C GLU A 211 22.43 34.94 10.05
N GLN A 212 23.34 34.64 9.13
CA GLN A 212 23.81 35.59 8.10
C GLN A 212 22.64 36.02 7.19
N ILE A 213 21.69 35.12 6.94
CA ILE A 213 20.51 35.45 6.12
C ILE A 213 19.48 36.24 6.96
N ASN A 214 19.37 35.96 8.24
CA ASN A 214 18.43 36.63 9.14
C ASN A 214 18.72 38.13 9.33
N VAL A 215 19.99 38.55 9.23
CA VAL A 215 20.37 39.96 9.28
C VAL A 215 20.12 40.72 7.95
N THR A 216 19.76 39.99 6.89
CA THR A 216 19.42 40.63 5.60
C THR A 216 17.97 41.15 5.58
N PRO A 217 17.62 42.17 4.78
CA PRO A 217 16.26 42.71 4.72
C PRO A 217 15.27 41.83 3.93
N VAL A 218 15.51 40.51 3.89
CA VAL A 218 14.63 39.54 3.21
C VAL A 218 13.38 39.26 4.04
N LYS A 219 12.20 39.33 3.41
CA LYS A 219 10.93 39.03 4.04
C LYS A 219 10.85 37.52 4.38
N LYS A 220 10.30 37.14 5.55
CA LYS A 220 10.17 35.76 6.02
C LYS A 220 9.57 34.82 4.97
N TRP A 221 8.45 35.21 4.35
CA TRP A 221 7.78 34.37 3.35
C TRP A 221 8.66 34.15 2.10
N ALA A 222 9.45 35.15 1.69
CA ALA A 222 10.33 35.03 0.54
C ALA A 222 11.49 34.05 0.82
N PHE A 223 12.01 34.06 2.02
CA PHE A 223 13.01 33.08 2.47
C PHE A 223 12.42 31.66 2.50
N ILE A 224 11.25 31.47 3.14
CA ILE A 224 10.60 30.17 3.24
C ILE A 224 10.30 29.60 1.83
N LEU A 225 9.68 30.39 0.96
CA LEU A 225 9.37 29.94 -0.40
C LEU A 225 10.62 29.62 -1.22
N SER A 226 11.69 30.40 -1.06
CA SER A 226 12.94 30.11 -1.77
C SER A 226 13.57 28.77 -1.36
N LYS A 227 13.34 28.34 -0.13
CA LYS A 227 13.75 27.03 0.37
C LYS A 227 12.87 25.89 -0.16
N LEU A 228 11.56 26.08 -0.21
CA LEU A 228 10.61 25.02 -0.53
C LEU A 228 10.43 24.78 -2.03
N ILE A 229 10.45 25.84 -2.86
CA ILE A 229 10.23 25.73 -4.31
C ILE A 229 11.19 24.73 -4.99
N PRO A 230 12.51 24.72 -4.74
CA PRO A 230 13.40 23.75 -5.36
C PRO A 230 13.01 22.30 -5.05
N TYR A 231 12.63 22.02 -3.82
CA TYR A 231 12.22 20.66 -3.42
C TYR A 231 10.86 20.27 -4.01
N TRP A 232 9.93 21.20 -4.19
CA TRP A 232 8.68 20.95 -4.91
C TRP A 232 8.94 20.59 -6.37
N LEU A 233 9.81 21.32 -7.05
CA LEU A 233 10.18 21.02 -8.43
C LEU A 233 10.88 19.67 -8.56
N ILE A 234 11.78 19.36 -7.64
CA ILE A 234 12.45 18.04 -7.57
C ILE A 234 11.42 16.94 -7.33
N ALA A 235 10.49 17.12 -6.40
CA ALA A 235 9.47 16.12 -6.10
C ALA A 235 8.53 15.86 -7.29
N LEU A 236 8.13 16.91 -8.03
CA LEU A 236 7.35 16.75 -9.27
C LEU A 236 8.15 16.03 -10.36
N PHE A 237 9.44 16.34 -10.49
CA PHE A 237 10.33 15.62 -11.38
C PHE A 237 10.43 14.12 -10.99
N VAL A 238 10.65 13.83 -9.71
CA VAL A 238 10.68 12.46 -9.18
C VAL A 238 9.37 11.74 -9.45
N LEU A 239 8.22 12.40 -9.22
CA LEU A 239 6.91 11.84 -9.53
C LEU A 239 6.78 11.48 -11.01
N THR A 240 7.24 12.36 -11.91
CA THR A 240 7.25 12.11 -13.36
C THR A 240 8.10 10.88 -13.69
N VAL A 241 9.30 10.78 -13.12
CA VAL A 241 10.18 9.61 -13.28
C VAL A 241 9.48 8.34 -12.78
N CYS A 242 8.81 8.39 -11.63
CA CYS A 242 8.08 7.24 -11.09
C CYS A 242 6.88 6.82 -11.96
N LEU A 243 6.16 7.77 -12.56
CA LEU A 243 5.09 7.48 -13.52
C LEU A 243 5.66 6.80 -14.78
N LEU A 244 6.80 7.27 -15.29
CA LEU A 244 7.49 6.65 -16.42
C LEU A 244 7.99 5.24 -16.09
N LEU A 245 8.56 5.02 -14.90
CA LEU A 245 9.00 3.71 -14.43
C LEU A 245 7.82 2.74 -14.25
N SER A 246 6.69 3.23 -13.73
CA SER A 246 5.46 2.44 -13.61
C SER A 246 5.00 1.91 -14.96
N TRP A 247 5.04 2.75 -15.98
CA TRP A 247 4.71 2.35 -17.36
C TRP A 247 5.78 1.42 -17.97
N ALA A 248 7.06 1.78 -17.88
CA ALA A 248 8.13 1.07 -18.57
C ALA A 248 8.42 -0.33 -17.98
N ILE A 249 8.36 -0.47 -16.63
CA ILE A 249 8.72 -1.73 -15.95
C ILE A 249 7.50 -2.63 -15.76
N TYR A 250 6.36 -2.05 -15.39
CA TYR A 250 5.17 -2.82 -14.98
C TYR A 250 4.03 -2.78 -15.99
N GLY A 251 4.13 -1.95 -17.05
CA GLY A 251 3.04 -1.74 -18.00
C GLY A 251 1.80 -1.07 -17.37
N ILE A 252 1.94 -0.51 -16.17
CA ILE A 252 0.84 0.10 -15.42
C ILE A 252 0.77 1.58 -15.75
N THR A 253 -0.32 2.00 -16.39
CA THR A 253 -0.58 3.38 -16.77
C THR A 253 -1.66 4.00 -15.90
N CYS A 254 -1.62 5.31 -15.76
CA CYS A 254 -2.70 6.06 -15.14
C CYS A 254 -3.96 6.00 -16.01
N GLN A 255 -5.09 5.58 -15.45
CA GLN A 255 -6.38 5.52 -16.12
C GLN A 255 -7.11 6.88 -16.12
N GLY A 256 -6.77 7.75 -15.18
CA GLY A 256 -7.37 9.08 -15.05
C GLY A 256 -6.48 10.20 -15.55
N SER A 257 -6.85 11.44 -15.22
CA SER A 257 -6.11 12.64 -15.64
C SER A 257 -4.79 12.81 -14.87
N LEU A 258 -3.67 12.92 -15.57
CA LEU A 258 -2.36 13.21 -14.97
C LEU A 258 -2.35 14.54 -14.22
N TRP A 259 -3.11 15.53 -14.70
CA TRP A 259 -3.25 16.82 -14.01
C TRP A 259 -3.72 16.67 -12.56
N LEU A 260 -4.68 15.76 -12.31
CA LEU A 260 -5.17 15.49 -10.95
C LEU A 260 -4.08 14.88 -10.07
N ILE A 261 -3.22 14.04 -10.62
CA ILE A 261 -2.08 13.46 -9.89
C ILE A 261 -1.11 14.54 -9.46
N TYR A 262 -0.76 15.47 -10.39
CA TYR A 262 0.13 16.59 -10.05
C TYR A 262 -0.51 17.56 -9.06
N LEU A 263 -1.81 17.80 -9.16
CA LEU A 263 -2.55 18.63 -8.19
C LEU A 263 -2.49 18.00 -6.78
N LEU A 264 -2.80 16.71 -6.66
CA LEU A 264 -2.71 15.98 -5.40
C LEU A 264 -1.29 15.99 -4.83
N ALA A 265 -0.29 15.79 -5.70
CA ALA A 265 1.11 15.84 -5.31
C ALA A 265 1.52 17.20 -4.77
N MET A 266 1.05 18.30 -5.37
CA MET A 266 1.31 19.67 -4.89
C MET A 266 0.66 19.93 -3.54
N LEU A 267 -0.56 19.46 -3.31
CA LEU A 267 -1.23 19.61 -2.01
C LEU A 267 -0.50 18.81 -0.91
N LEU A 268 -0.05 17.60 -1.24
CA LEU A 268 0.75 16.79 -0.32
C LEU A 268 2.13 17.42 -0.06
N ALA A 269 2.77 17.98 -1.10
CA ALA A 269 4.02 18.69 -0.99
C ALA A 269 3.90 19.92 -0.07
N LEU A 270 2.80 20.66 -0.17
CA LEU A 270 2.51 21.79 0.73
C LEU A 270 2.46 21.35 2.18
N PHE A 271 1.77 20.25 2.47
CA PHE A 271 1.71 19.71 3.83
C PHE A 271 3.09 19.30 4.35
N PHE A 272 3.79 18.42 3.62
CA PHE A 272 5.06 17.87 4.11
C PHE A 272 6.17 18.90 4.19
N SER A 273 6.22 19.86 3.27
CA SER A 273 7.20 20.95 3.33
C SER A 273 6.94 21.88 4.53
N SER A 274 5.67 22.14 4.82
CA SER A 274 5.29 22.92 6.00
C SER A 274 5.60 22.16 7.29
N PHE A 275 5.33 20.86 7.33
CA PHE A 275 5.68 20.00 8.45
C PHE A 275 7.20 19.95 8.66
N GLY A 276 7.97 19.75 7.60
CA GLY A 276 9.44 19.78 7.65
C GLY A 276 9.99 21.11 8.17
N LEU A 277 9.36 22.23 7.76
CA LEU A 277 9.71 23.55 8.28
C LEU A 277 9.42 23.68 9.78
N ILE A 278 8.25 23.19 10.25
CA ILE A 278 7.93 23.18 11.68
C ILE A 278 8.98 22.38 12.44
N VAL A 279 9.29 21.16 11.99
CA VAL A 279 10.32 20.33 12.64
C VAL A 279 11.67 21.06 12.68
N SER A 280 12.08 21.73 11.59
CA SER A 280 13.33 22.47 11.54
C SER A 280 13.36 23.68 12.49
N ASN A 281 12.19 24.31 12.73
CA ASN A 281 12.10 25.43 13.67
C ASN A 281 12.33 25.02 15.12
N TYR A 282 11.89 23.79 15.48
CA TYR A 282 11.99 23.26 16.84
C TYR A 282 13.21 22.34 17.05
N SER A 283 13.98 22.04 16.02
CA SER A 283 15.19 21.22 16.11
C SER A 283 16.43 22.08 16.03
N ASP A 284 17.39 21.83 16.93
CA ASP A 284 18.65 22.54 16.97
C ASP A 284 19.76 21.77 16.24
N THR A 285 19.63 20.45 16.14
CA THR A 285 20.60 19.60 15.46
C THR A 285 19.95 18.75 14.36
N MET A 286 20.73 18.44 13.31
CA MET A 286 20.29 17.52 12.24
C MET A 286 19.84 16.17 12.81
N GLN A 287 20.54 15.66 13.82
CA GLN A 287 20.24 14.39 14.44
C GLN A 287 18.84 14.41 15.11
N GLN A 288 18.54 15.48 15.84
CA GLN A 288 17.22 15.69 16.44
C GLN A 288 16.11 15.75 15.36
N ALA A 289 16.34 16.52 14.29
CA ALA A 289 15.40 16.63 13.19
C ALA A 289 15.14 15.28 12.51
N ILE A 290 16.19 14.47 12.29
CA ILE A 290 16.06 13.13 11.73
C ILE A 290 15.15 12.25 12.59
N PHE A 291 15.37 12.19 13.92
CA PHE A 291 14.56 11.36 14.81
C PHE A 291 13.09 11.79 14.83
N VAL A 292 12.84 13.10 14.94
CA VAL A 292 11.46 13.62 14.95
C VAL A 292 10.78 13.34 13.62
N MET A 293 11.43 13.64 12.48
CA MET A 293 10.89 13.38 11.16
C MET A 293 10.61 11.88 10.96
N TRP A 294 11.55 11.02 11.34
CA TRP A 294 11.41 9.57 11.19
C TRP A 294 10.24 9.02 11.99
N PHE A 295 10.06 9.47 13.23
CA PHE A 295 8.94 9.08 14.07
C PHE A 295 7.60 9.39 13.39
N PHE A 296 7.42 10.65 12.95
CA PHE A 296 6.16 11.04 12.29
C PHE A 296 5.96 10.38 10.93
N VAL A 297 7.04 10.22 10.15
CA VAL A 297 7.01 9.52 8.85
C VAL A 297 6.47 8.10 9.02
N VAL A 298 7.03 7.33 9.95
CA VAL A 298 6.59 5.95 10.19
C VAL A 298 5.15 5.92 10.70
N MET A 299 4.79 6.81 11.65
CA MET A 299 3.44 6.88 12.19
C MET A 299 2.39 7.23 11.13
N LEU A 300 2.64 8.28 10.34
CA LEU A 300 1.73 8.69 9.26
C LEU A 300 1.60 7.59 8.19
N MET A 301 2.69 6.90 7.87
CA MET A 301 2.71 5.82 6.88
C MET A 301 1.90 4.60 7.35
N LEU A 302 2.05 4.17 8.60
CA LEU A 302 1.31 3.02 9.16
C LEU A 302 -0.19 3.31 9.25
N LEU A 303 -0.55 4.53 9.62
CA LEU A 303 -1.95 4.96 9.79
C LEU A 303 -2.59 5.50 8.49
N SER A 304 -1.91 5.43 7.36
CA SER A 304 -2.39 5.99 6.08
C SER A 304 -3.34 5.09 5.29
N GLY A 305 -3.38 3.79 5.60
CA GLY A 305 -4.05 2.83 4.73
C GLY A 305 -3.17 2.29 3.58
N LEU A 306 -1.84 2.54 3.68
CA LEU A 306 -0.88 2.06 2.70
C LEU A 306 -0.76 0.53 2.74
N PHE A 307 -0.56 -0.04 3.92
CA PHE A 307 -0.33 -1.47 4.12
C PHE A 307 -1.61 -2.23 4.47
N THR A 308 -2.42 -1.67 5.33
CA THR A 308 -3.68 -2.27 5.80
C THR A 308 -4.85 -1.35 5.45
N PRO A 309 -5.96 -1.89 4.92
CA PRO A 309 -7.15 -1.09 4.66
C PRO A 309 -7.60 -0.37 5.94
N THR A 310 -7.87 0.92 5.85
CA THR A 310 -8.27 1.74 7.02
C THR A 310 -9.53 1.23 7.70
N ARG A 311 -10.46 0.64 6.95
CA ARG A 311 -11.70 0.03 7.48
C ARG A 311 -11.46 -1.18 8.40
N SER A 312 -10.28 -1.79 8.33
CA SER A 312 -9.91 -2.93 9.19
C SER A 312 -9.15 -2.50 10.44
N MET A 313 -8.97 -1.19 10.65
CA MET A 313 -8.28 -0.64 11.82
C MET A 313 -9.22 -0.56 13.02
N PRO A 314 -8.71 -0.72 14.27
CA PRO A 314 -9.47 -0.40 15.48
C PRO A 314 -9.96 1.05 15.49
N ASP A 315 -11.08 1.34 16.17
CA ASP A 315 -11.75 2.65 16.15
C ASP A 315 -10.84 3.83 16.46
N LEU A 316 -9.96 3.70 17.46
CA LEU A 316 -8.98 4.75 17.81
C LEU A 316 -7.98 5.02 16.69
N ALA A 317 -7.48 3.97 16.03
CA ALA A 317 -6.57 4.12 14.90
C ALA A 317 -7.30 4.70 13.68
N TYR A 318 -8.55 4.28 13.45
CA TYR A 318 -9.39 4.85 12.39
C TYR A 318 -9.63 6.35 12.59
N LEU A 319 -9.86 6.81 13.82
CA LEU A 319 -10.04 8.23 14.12
C LEU A 319 -8.81 9.07 13.73
N THR A 320 -7.60 8.54 13.86
CA THR A 320 -6.37 9.26 13.46
C THR A 320 -6.25 9.47 11.96
N THR A 321 -6.94 8.66 11.13
CA THR A 321 -6.91 8.79 9.67
C THR A 321 -7.52 10.10 9.20
N TYR A 322 -8.46 10.70 9.94
CA TYR A 322 -9.08 11.99 9.61
C TYR A 322 -8.10 13.17 9.62
N VAL A 323 -7.02 13.08 10.38
CA VAL A 323 -5.97 14.12 10.46
C VAL A 323 -4.77 13.77 9.59
N ASN A 324 -4.71 12.53 9.06
CA ASN A 324 -3.58 12.04 8.30
C ASN A 324 -3.67 12.43 6.82
N PRO A 325 -2.82 13.35 6.31
CA PRO A 325 -2.86 13.75 4.90
C PRO A 325 -2.48 12.63 3.94
N MET A 326 -1.65 11.67 4.37
CA MET A 326 -1.29 10.52 3.53
C MET A 326 -2.50 9.64 3.24
N HIS A 327 -3.44 9.51 4.17
CA HIS A 327 -4.68 8.77 3.98
C HIS A 327 -5.49 9.34 2.80
N TYR A 328 -5.75 10.65 2.82
CA TYR A 328 -6.49 11.32 1.75
C TYR A 328 -5.78 11.26 0.40
N PHE A 329 -4.46 11.42 0.41
CA PHE A 329 -3.67 11.35 -0.81
C PHE A 329 -3.71 9.93 -1.41
N ILE A 330 -3.50 8.89 -0.60
CA ILE A 330 -3.48 7.50 -1.07
C ILE A 330 -4.84 7.07 -1.62
N ASP A 331 -5.93 7.46 -0.96
CA ASP A 331 -7.29 7.18 -1.44
C ASP A 331 -7.59 7.92 -2.75
N ALA A 332 -7.28 9.21 -2.81
CA ALA A 332 -7.46 10.02 -4.02
C ALA A 332 -6.61 9.52 -5.19
N ILE A 333 -5.33 9.25 -4.97
CA ILE A 333 -4.44 8.83 -6.05
C ILE A 333 -4.80 7.44 -6.57
N ARG A 334 -5.23 6.52 -5.72
CA ARG A 334 -5.74 5.21 -6.14
C ARG A 334 -7.02 5.37 -6.97
N THR A 335 -7.90 6.28 -6.58
CA THR A 335 -9.13 6.57 -7.32
C THR A 335 -8.82 7.13 -8.71
N VAL A 336 -7.88 8.06 -8.84
CA VAL A 336 -7.48 8.63 -10.14
C VAL A 336 -6.65 7.64 -10.95
N PHE A 337 -5.59 7.06 -10.35
CA PHE A 337 -4.61 6.25 -11.06
C PHE A 337 -5.16 4.92 -11.51
N VAL A 338 -5.94 4.22 -10.65
CA VAL A 338 -6.43 2.87 -10.90
C VAL A 338 -7.84 2.85 -11.48
N ARG A 339 -8.74 3.69 -10.92
CA ARG A 339 -10.17 3.69 -11.29
C ARG A 339 -10.51 4.70 -12.39
N GLY A 340 -9.58 5.58 -12.78
CA GLY A 340 -9.86 6.63 -13.76
C GLY A 340 -10.80 7.73 -13.23
N GLY A 341 -10.85 7.93 -11.91
CA GLY A 341 -11.77 8.88 -11.29
C GLY A 341 -11.53 10.32 -11.72
N THR A 342 -12.62 11.09 -11.74
CA THR A 342 -12.64 12.52 -12.04
C THR A 342 -12.45 13.36 -10.76
N LEU A 343 -12.30 14.70 -10.92
CA LEU A 343 -12.20 15.62 -9.79
C LEU A 343 -13.39 15.51 -8.83
N GLN A 344 -14.60 15.29 -9.35
CA GLN A 344 -15.80 15.13 -8.50
C GLN A 344 -15.71 13.94 -7.56
N ASN A 345 -15.09 12.83 -8.01
CA ASN A 345 -14.93 11.62 -7.21
C ASN A 345 -13.94 11.80 -6.04
N ILE A 346 -13.00 12.74 -6.15
CA ILE A 346 -11.95 12.99 -5.16
C ILE A 346 -12.06 14.35 -4.49
N LEU A 347 -13.16 15.08 -4.69
CA LEU A 347 -13.30 16.45 -4.19
C LEU A 347 -13.15 16.54 -2.67
N HIS A 348 -13.70 15.59 -1.93
CA HIS A 348 -13.57 15.52 -0.47
C HIS A 348 -12.10 15.40 -0.04
N GLN A 349 -11.34 14.53 -0.69
CA GLN A 349 -9.93 14.30 -0.40
C GLN A 349 -9.08 15.53 -0.76
N VAL A 350 -9.38 16.19 -1.87
CA VAL A 350 -8.71 17.44 -2.31
C VAL A 350 -8.95 18.56 -1.29
N LEU A 351 -10.20 18.73 -0.84
CA LEU A 351 -10.55 19.75 0.15
C LEU A 351 -9.91 19.48 1.50
N ALA A 352 -9.89 18.21 1.94
CA ALA A 352 -9.25 17.80 3.18
C ALA A 352 -7.72 18.07 3.13
N LEU A 353 -7.05 17.67 2.04
CA LEU A 353 -5.63 17.94 1.84
C LEU A 353 -5.32 19.44 1.81
N ALA A 354 -6.14 20.22 1.13
CA ALA A 354 -5.97 21.67 1.05
C ALA A 354 -6.16 22.33 2.43
N ALA A 355 -7.16 21.89 3.21
CA ALA A 355 -7.41 22.41 4.55
C ALA A 355 -6.28 22.06 5.53
N ILE A 356 -5.87 20.79 5.57
CA ILE A 356 -4.78 20.31 6.44
C ILE A 356 -3.45 20.96 6.02
N GLY A 357 -3.15 20.99 4.70
CA GLY A 357 -1.93 21.60 4.18
C GLY A 357 -1.88 23.11 4.43
N GLY A 358 -3.00 23.83 4.24
CA GLY A 358 -3.12 25.26 4.53
C GLY A 358 -2.96 25.58 6.01
N PHE A 359 -3.55 24.78 6.89
CA PHE A 359 -3.36 24.92 8.34
C PHE A 359 -1.89 24.75 8.73
N MET A 360 -1.24 23.71 8.23
CA MET A 360 0.18 23.44 8.51
C MET A 360 1.09 24.52 7.94
N ALA A 361 0.78 25.04 6.74
CA ALA A 361 1.56 26.11 6.13
C ALA A 361 1.45 27.42 6.97
N THR A 362 0.27 27.72 7.46
CA THR A 362 0.06 28.89 8.32
C THR A 362 0.83 28.73 9.64
N TRP A 363 0.76 27.57 10.26
CA TRP A 363 1.51 27.27 11.49
C TRP A 363 3.02 27.35 11.24
N ALA A 364 3.51 26.80 10.14
CA ALA A 364 4.94 26.85 9.79
C ALA A 364 5.46 28.29 9.67
N VAL A 365 4.69 29.18 9.03
CA VAL A 365 5.06 30.59 8.88
C VAL A 365 5.03 31.34 10.22
N VAL A 366 4.01 31.09 11.05
CA VAL A 366 3.86 31.72 12.36
C VAL A 366 4.95 31.25 13.34
N SER A 367 5.27 29.95 13.32
CA SER A 367 6.30 29.37 14.20
C SER A 367 7.72 29.81 13.85
N TYR A 368 7.96 30.29 12.62
CA TYR A 368 9.27 30.75 12.19
C TYR A 368 9.64 32.05 12.86
N LYS A 369 10.55 32.02 13.85
CA LYS A 369 11.09 33.18 14.53
C LYS A 369 12.34 33.67 13.78
N LYS A 370 12.26 34.85 13.19
CA LYS A 370 13.44 35.58 12.73
C LYS A 370 14.02 36.28 13.95
N ASN A 371 15.16 35.79 14.47
CA ASN A 371 15.87 36.53 15.50
C ASN A 371 16.35 37.85 14.88
N SER A 372 15.77 38.96 15.33
CA SER A 372 16.17 40.33 14.98
C SER A 372 17.35 40.73 15.84
#